data_f5702ecdb827cb566249dcf453942cda
#
_entry.id   f5702ecdb827cb566249dcf453942cda
#
_cell.length_a   1.000
_cell.length_b   1.000
_cell.length_c   1.000
_cell.angle_alpha   90.00
_cell.angle_beta   90.00
_cell.angle_gamma   90.00
#
_symmetry.space_group_name_H-M   'P 1'
#
loop_
_entity.id
_entity.type
_entity.pdbx_description
1 polymer ?
#
loop_
_entity_poly.entity_id
_entity_poly.type
_entity_poly.pdbx_seq_one_letter_code
_entity_poly.pdbx_strand_id
1 'polypeptide(L)'
;PLVIFNIQRGGPSTGMPTRTQQSDVLACAYASHGDTKHVVLFPSDPKECFDFSAQAFDLADQLQTPIFVVSDLDMGMNDWVCDKFKWDDEYKYNRGKVLNKEDLDEVESFGRYLDIDNDGICYRTYPGTHPEKGAFFTRGTSHDEYARYTEDGEVNAATLSRLMKKFRTASELVPEPIIEINGEDSCGVIFYGSTSPAVHEAKDILKEKEINIDLMQIRSF
;
A
#
# COMPACT_ATOMS: atom_id res chain seq x y z
N PRO A 1 -12.01 -2.26 1.62
CA PRO A 1 -10.84 -2.15 0.72
C PRO A 1 -11.11 -1.21 -0.44
N LEU A 2 -10.13 -0.41 -0.77
CA LEU A 2 -10.18 0.57 -1.84
C LEU A 2 -8.78 0.73 -2.44
N VAL A 3 -8.65 0.78 -3.76
CA VAL A 3 -7.40 1.15 -4.45
C VAL A 3 -7.61 2.51 -5.10
N ILE A 4 -6.67 3.41 -4.89
CA ILE A 4 -6.69 4.77 -5.42
C ILE A 4 -5.46 4.96 -6.30
N PHE A 5 -5.69 5.20 -7.59
CA PHE A 5 -4.62 5.55 -8.53
C PHE A 5 -4.46 7.07 -8.57
N ASN A 6 -3.32 7.55 -8.12
CA ASN A 6 -2.98 8.97 -8.18
C ASN A 6 -1.91 9.21 -9.25
N ILE A 7 -2.31 9.90 -10.31
CA ILE A 7 -1.40 10.28 -11.39
C ILE A 7 -0.93 11.71 -11.15
N GLN A 8 0.24 11.84 -10.55
CA GLN A 8 0.81 13.11 -10.11
C GLN A 8 1.10 14.05 -11.27
N ARG A 9 0.79 15.32 -11.08
CA ARG A 9 1.07 16.40 -12.04
C ARG A 9 1.23 17.75 -11.33
N GLY A 10 1.74 18.75 -12.05
CA GLY A 10 1.95 20.07 -11.49
C GLY A 10 0.67 20.71 -10.95
N GLY A 11 0.70 21.04 -9.64
CA GLY A 11 -0.36 21.76 -8.91
C GLY A 11 -0.02 23.24 -8.76
N PRO A 12 -0.79 23.99 -7.93
CA PRO A 12 -2.01 23.58 -7.22
C PRO A 12 -3.23 23.47 -8.14
N SER A 13 -4.26 22.73 -7.69
CA SER A 13 -5.46 22.42 -8.49
C SER A 13 -5.07 21.77 -9.82
N THR A 14 -5.53 22.30 -10.95
CA THR A 14 -5.13 21.83 -12.27
C THR A 14 -3.73 22.33 -12.66
N GLY A 15 -3.27 23.45 -12.10
CA GLY A 15 -1.92 24.00 -12.22
C GLY A 15 -1.29 23.89 -13.60
N MET A 16 -0.30 23.00 -13.72
CA MET A 16 0.35 22.65 -14.98
C MET A 16 -0.05 21.24 -15.43
N PRO A 17 -1.20 21.04 -16.08
CA PRO A 17 -1.84 19.73 -16.26
C PRO A 17 -1.04 18.78 -17.15
N THR A 18 -0.10 19.28 -17.92
CA THR A 18 0.75 18.50 -18.85
C THR A 18 2.22 18.43 -18.40
N ARG A 19 2.50 18.70 -17.13
CA ARG A 19 3.85 18.66 -16.57
C ARG A 19 3.92 17.72 -15.40
N THR A 20 4.92 16.86 -15.42
CA THR A 20 5.22 15.91 -14.34
C THR A 20 5.63 16.65 -13.07
N GLN A 21 5.10 16.18 -11.94
CA GLN A 21 5.52 16.59 -10.62
C GLN A 21 5.29 15.41 -9.66
N GLN A 22 6.19 15.21 -8.71
CA GLN A 22 6.11 14.14 -7.71
C GLN A 22 5.92 14.74 -6.31
N SER A 23 4.77 15.39 -6.07
CA SER A 23 4.52 16.16 -4.84
C SER A 23 3.48 15.55 -3.90
N ASP A 24 2.79 14.47 -4.30
CA ASP A 24 1.60 14.01 -3.62
C ASP A 24 1.87 12.91 -2.57
N VAL A 25 3.12 12.53 -2.35
CA VAL A 25 3.50 11.40 -1.46
C VAL A 25 2.94 11.58 -0.06
N LEU A 26 3.17 12.72 0.58
CA LEU A 26 2.68 12.98 1.94
C LEU A 26 1.15 13.08 1.98
N ALA A 27 0.54 13.67 0.94
CA ALA A 27 -0.91 13.76 0.85
C ALA A 27 -1.55 12.38 0.73
N CYS A 28 -0.94 11.45 -0.01
CA CYS A 28 -1.40 10.06 -0.11
C CYS A 28 -1.12 9.26 1.17
N ALA A 29 0.08 9.36 1.71
CA ALA A 29 0.50 8.58 2.88
C ALA A 29 -0.30 8.92 4.15
N TYR A 30 -0.74 10.18 4.29
CA TYR A 30 -1.44 10.70 5.46
C TYR A 30 -2.81 11.30 5.11
N ALA A 31 -3.42 10.86 4.02
CA ALA A 31 -4.77 11.27 3.64
C ALA A 31 -5.77 10.95 4.76
N SER A 32 -6.84 11.79 4.90
CA SER A 32 -7.85 11.64 5.94
C SER A 32 -7.55 12.41 7.23
N HIS A 33 -8.26 12.13 8.31
CA HIS A 33 -8.19 12.87 9.57
C HIS A 33 -7.37 12.12 10.63
N GLY A 34 -6.75 12.87 11.54
CA GLY A 34 -6.07 12.36 12.73
C GLY A 34 -4.80 11.56 12.38
N ASP A 35 -4.46 10.63 13.23
CA ASP A 35 -3.24 9.80 13.15
C ASP A 35 -3.42 8.62 12.19
N THR A 36 -3.70 8.91 10.93
CA THR A 36 -3.91 7.91 9.90
C THR A 36 -2.66 7.70 9.04
N LYS A 37 -2.54 6.50 8.48
CA LYS A 37 -1.50 6.13 7.51
C LYS A 37 -2.13 5.31 6.39
N HIS A 38 -1.49 5.35 5.23
CA HIS A 38 -1.87 4.51 4.09
C HIS A 38 -0.62 3.91 3.46
N VAL A 39 -0.78 2.73 2.89
CA VAL A 39 0.25 2.13 2.04
C VAL A 39 0.24 2.84 0.70
N VAL A 40 1.42 3.22 0.23
CA VAL A 40 1.64 3.89 -1.05
C VAL A 40 2.61 3.07 -1.87
N LEU A 41 2.22 2.72 -3.10
CA LEU A 41 3.05 1.97 -4.06
C LEU A 41 3.54 2.93 -5.15
N PHE A 42 4.81 2.79 -5.52
CA PHE A 42 5.48 3.63 -6.52
C PHE A 42 5.97 2.80 -7.69
N PRO A 43 5.13 2.52 -8.70
CA PRO A 43 5.62 1.90 -9.92
C PRO A 43 6.59 2.82 -10.64
N SER A 44 7.64 2.26 -11.24
CA SER A 44 8.70 3.00 -11.94
C SER A 44 8.61 2.91 -13.45
N ASP A 45 7.80 2.00 -13.96
CA ASP A 45 7.58 1.77 -15.38
C ASP A 45 6.16 1.20 -15.64
N PRO A 46 5.72 1.10 -16.93
CA PRO A 46 4.42 0.54 -17.25
C PRO A 46 4.22 -0.91 -16.82
N LYS A 47 5.29 -1.71 -16.73
CA LYS A 47 5.22 -3.10 -16.26
C LYS A 47 4.87 -3.13 -14.78
N GLU A 48 5.55 -2.33 -13.95
CA GLU A 48 5.21 -2.21 -12.53
C GLU A 48 3.82 -1.58 -12.33
N CYS A 49 3.40 -0.63 -13.18
CA CYS A 49 2.02 -0.13 -13.13
C CYS A 49 0.99 -1.26 -13.30
N PHE A 50 1.24 -2.19 -14.21
CA PHE A 50 0.38 -3.35 -14.43
C PHE A 50 0.41 -4.32 -13.25
N ASP A 51 1.61 -4.70 -12.79
CA ASP A 51 1.78 -5.68 -11.71
C ASP A 51 1.24 -5.16 -10.37
N PHE A 52 1.58 -3.91 -10.02
CA PHE A 52 1.13 -3.30 -8.76
C PHE A 52 -0.39 -3.04 -8.75
N SER A 53 -1.01 -2.91 -9.93
CA SER A 53 -2.47 -2.77 -10.00
C SER A 53 -3.17 -4.00 -9.42
N ALA A 54 -2.77 -5.20 -9.81
CA ALA A 54 -3.33 -6.44 -9.24
C ALA A 54 -2.98 -6.61 -7.77
N GLN A 55 -1.70 -6.42 -7.43
CA GLN A 55 -1.19 -6.53 -6.05
C GLN A 55 -1.89 -5.55 -5.10
N ALA A 56 -2.19 -4.33 -5.55
CA ALA A 56 -2.85 -3.32 -4.73
C ALA A 56 -4.25 -3.75 -4.26
N PHE A 57 -5.01 -4.47 -5.10
CA PHE A 57 -6.31 -5.01 -4.69
C PHE A 57 -6.17 -6.11 -3.64
N ASP A 58 -5.19 -6.99 -3.78
CA ASP A 58 -4.91 -8.02 -2.78
C ASP A 58 -4.45 -7.39 -1.46
N LEU A 59 -3.53 -6.43 -1.50
CA LEU A 59 -3.10 -5.69 -0.31
C LEU A 59 -4.26 -4.96 0.37
N ALA A 60 -5.15 -4.33 -0.41
CA ALA A 60 -6.31 -3.64 0.14
C ALA A 60 -7.25 -4.60 0.87
N ASP A 61 -7.46 -5.80 0.34
CA ASP A 61 -8.26 -6.83 0.97
C ASP A 61 -7.58 -7.45 2.20
N GLN A 62 -6.28 -7.78 2.09
CA GLN A 62 -5.51 -8.37 3.18
C GLN A 62 -5.38 -7.40 4.37
N LEU A 63 -4.96 -6.16 4.10
CA LEU A 63 -4.74 -5.14 5.13
C LEU A 63 -6.01 -4.43 5.56
N GLN A 64 -7.13 -4.60 4.83
CA GLN A 64 -8.42 -3.95 5.10
C GLN A 64 -8.26 -2.43 5.23
N THR A 65 -7.51 -1.82 4.32
CA THR A 65 -7.20 -0.39 4.30
C THR A 65 -7.10 0.10 2.85
N PRO A 66 -7.28 1.41 2.57
CA PRO A 66 -6.98 1.95 1.26
C PRO A 66 -5.51 1.79 0.89
N ILE A 67 -5.26 1.47 -0.38
CA ILE A 67 -3.92 1.41 -0.98
C ILE A 67 -3.85 2.48 -2.08
N PHE A 68 -2.80 3.28 -2.07
CA PHE A 68 -2.52 4.24 -3.12
C PHE A 68 -1.48 3.66 -4.09
N VAL A 69 -1.76 3.73 -5.38
CA VAL A 69 -0.78 3.50 -6.44
C VAL A 69 -0.47 4.87 -7.05
N VAL A 70 0.75 5.33 -6.84
CA VAL A 70 1.16 6.69 -7.18
C VAL A 70 2.09 6.66 -8.38
N SER A 71 1.57 7.04 -9.52
CA SER A 71 2.28 7.24 -10.78
C SER A 71 2.40 8.74 -11.08
N ASP A 72 2.85 9.09 -12.25
CA ASP A 72 2.93 10.48 -12.70
C ASP A 72 2.69 10.62 -14.21
N LEU A 73 2.68 11.87 -14.70
CA LEU A 73 2.41 12.16 -16.09
C LEU A 73 3.51 11.72 -17.05
N ASP A 74 4.73 11.51 -16.60
CA ASP A 74 5.79 11.00 -17.47
C ASP A 74 5.43 9.57 -17.91
N MET A 75 5.02 8.72 -16.97
CA MET A 75 4.50 7.40 -17.31
C MET A 75 3.17 7.43 -18.06
N GLY A 76 2.30 8.40 -17.74
CA GLY A 76 0.95 8.45 -18.30
C GLY A 76 0.85 9.07 -19.70
N MET A 77 1.82 9.86 -20.14
CA MET A 77 1.76 10.64 -21.39
C MET A 77 2.86 10.32 -22.39
N ASN A 78 3.97 9.73 -21.97
CA ASN A 78 5.06 9.36 -22.86
C ASN A 78 4.90 7.93 -23.40
N ASP A 79 5.48 7.69 -24.57
CA ASP A 79 5.60 6.35 -25.14
C ASP A 79 6.76 5.62 -24.46
N TRP A 80 6.46 4.50 -23.85
CA TRP A 80 7.43 3.64 -23.17
C TRP A 80 7.62 2.34 -23.92
N VAL A 81 8.87 1.89 -24.02
CA VAL A 81 9.20 0.56 -24.51
C VAL A 81 9.22 -0.39 -23.31
N CYS A 82 8.36 -1.39 -23.34
CA CYS A 82 8.30 -2.42 -22.30
C CYS A 82 7.92 -3.77 -22.90
N ASP A 83 8.14 -4.82 -22.14
CA ASP A 83 7.70 -6.17 -22.50
C ASP A 83 6.17 -6.24 -22.55
N LYS A 84 5.67 -7.16 -23.39
CA LYS A 84 4.23 -7.44 -23.45
C LYS A 84 3.71 -7.86 -22.10
N PHE A 85 2.68 -7.19 -21.61
CA PHE A 85 1.98 -7.58 -20.38
C PHE A 85 1.42 -8.98 -20.51
N LYS A 86 1.62 -9.78 -19.47
CA LYS A 86 1.09 -11.13 -19.36
C LYS A 86 0.17 -11.18 -18.16
N TRP A 87 -1.10 -11.43 -18.39
CA TRP A 87 -2.04 -11.73 -17.35
C TRP A 87 -2.07 -13.24 -17.11
N ASP A 88 -2.11 -13.62 -15.85
CA ASP A 88 -2.30 -15.00 -15.43
C ASP A 88 -3.81 -15.22 -15.22
N ASP A 89 -4.45 -15.99 -16.12
CA ASP A 89 -5.89 -16.29 -16.04
C ASP A 89 -6.23 -17.18 -14.83
N GLU A 90 -5.23 -17.85 -14.25
CA GLU A 90 -5.35 -18.64 -13.02
C GLU A 90 -5.06 -17.84 -11.74
N TYR A 91 -4.88 -16.53 -11.87
CA TYR A 91 -4.58 -15.66 -10.73
C TYR A 91 -5.65 -15.76 -9.65
N LYS A 92 -5.22 -16.11 -8.44
CA LYS A 92 -6.11 -16.24 -7.27
C LYS A 92 -5.98 -15.01 -6.39
N TYR A 93 -7.03 -14.21 -6.35
CA TYR A 93 -7.10 -13.05 -5.49
C TYR A 93 -6.99 -13.43 -4.01
N ASN A 94 -6.12 -12.76 -3.28
CA ASN A 94 -6.00 -12.93 -1.84
C ASN A 94 -6.97 -11.99 -1.11
N ARG A 95 -8.07 -12.54 -0.61
CA ARG A 95 -9.10 -11.78 0.10
C ARG A 95 -8.79 -11.51 1.58
N GLY A 96 -7.61 -11.92 2.04
CA GLY A 96 -7.19 -11.80 3.43
C GLY A 96 -7.98 -12.71 4.39
N LYS A 97 -8.07 -12.30 5.65
CA LYS A 97 -8.69 -13.05 6.73
C LYS A 97 -10.22 -12.99 6.68
N VAL A 98 -10.83 -13.82 5.85
CA VAL A 98 -12.30 -13.92 5.72
C VAL A 98 -12.76 -15.25 6.30
N LEU A 99 -13.61 -15.21 7.34
CA LEU A 99 -14.21 -16.40 7.92
C LEU A 99 -15.40 -16.88 7.08
N ASN A 100 -15.46 -18.17 6.83
CA ASN A 100 -16.60 -18.85 6.25
C ASN A 100 -17.59 -19.33 7.33
N LYS A 101 -18.61 -20.08 6.94
CA LYS A 101 -19.64 -20.56 7.87
C LYS A 101 -19.05 -21.58 8.88
N GLU A 102 -18.24 -22.49 8.38
CA GLU A 102 -17.60 -23.54 9.18
C GLU A 102 -16.67 -22.95 10.24
N ASP A 103 -15.87 -21.95 9.86
CA ASP A 103 -15.00 -21.21 10.79
C ASP A 103 -15.83 -20.54 11.91
N LEU A 104 -16.98 -19.95 11.54
CA LEU A 104 -17.87 -19.29 12.49
C LEU A 104 -18.58 -20.29 13.43
N ASP A 105 -18.84 -21.51 12.97
CA ASP A 105 -19.40 -22.55 13.82
C ASP A 105 -18.44 -22.96 14.98
N GLU A 106 -17.11 -22.87 14.73
CA GLU A 106 -16.05 -23.24 15.69
C GLU A 106 -15.75 -22.13 16.71
N VAL A 107 -15.98 -20.85 16.40
CA VAL A 107 -15.70 -19.77 17.35
C VAL A 107 -16.86 -19.57 18.33
N GLU A 108 -16.54 -19.28 19.58
CA GLU A 108 -17.55 -19.01 20.62
C GLU A 108 -18.25 -17.65 20.33
N SER A 109 -17.47 -16.62 20.02
CA SER A 109 -17.97 -15.28 19.67
C SER A 109 -17.12 -14.65 18.57
N PHE A 110 -17.76 -13.84 17.73
CA PHE A 110 -17.10 -13.07 16.68
C PHE A 110 -16.82 -11.64 17.12
N GLY A 111 -15.55 -11.23 17.05
CA GLY A 111 -15.12 -9.84 17.25
C GLY A 111 -14.56 -9.26 15.97
N ARG A 112 -15.26 -8.29 15.36
CA ARG A 112 -14.84 -7.70 14.07
C ARG A 112 -13.46 -7.05 14.12
N TYR A 113 -13.07 -6.54 15.27
CA TYR A 113 -11.80 -5.84 15.48
C TYR A 113 -10.87 -6.54 16.46
N LEU A 114 -11.16 -7.82 16.75
CA LEU A 114 -10.32 -8.67 17.60
C LEU A 114 -9.08 -9.12 16.80
N ASP A 115 -7.89 -8.82 17.33
CA ASP A 115 -6.60 -9.20 16.75
C ASP A 115 -6.15 -10.56 17.29
N ILE A 116 -6.72 -11.65 16.76
CA ILE A 116 -6.50 -13.01 17.24
C ILE A 116 -5.04 -13.43 17.00
N ASP A 117 -4.49 -13.14 15.82
CA ASP A 117 -3.16 -13.58 15.42
C ASP A 117 -2.04 -12.63 15.87
N ASN A 118 -2.42 -11.55 16.56
CA ASN A 118 -1.49 -10.55 17.06
C ASN A 118 -0.61 -9.90 15.97
N ASP A 119 -1.17 -9.69 14.76
CA ASP A 119 -0.53 -9.04 13.63
C ASP A 119 -1.19 -7.70 13.24
N GLY A 120 -2.21 -7.28 13.99
CA GLY A 120 -2.97 -6.06 13.77
C GLY A 120 -4.08 -6.17 12.73
N ILE A 121 -4.21 -7.32 12.03
CA ILE A 121 -5.19 -7.58 11.00
C ILE A 121 -6.30 -8.48 11.57
N CYS A 122 -7.51 -7.95 11.64
CA CYS A 122 -8.64 -8.66 12.22
C CYS A 122 -9.36 -9.53 11.18
N TYR A 123 -10.00 -10.58 11.65
CA TYR A 123 -10.88 -11.39 10.81
C TYR A 123 -12.14 -10.62 10.44
N ARG A 124 -12.66 -10.89 9.23
CA ARG A 124 -13.91 -10.31 8.74
C ARG A 124 -14.82 -11.37 8.14
N THR A 125 -16.06 -10.99 7.95
CA THR A 125 -17.09 -11.83 7.35
C THR A 125 -17.77 -11.06 6.21
N TYR A 126 -18.43 -11.78 5.33
CA TYR A 126 -19.36 -11.18 4.38
C TYR A 126 -20.81 -11.26 4.90
N PRO A 127 -21.70 -10.34 4.49
CA PRO A 127 -23.11 -10.43 4.84
C PRO A 127 -23.71 -11.76 4.38
N GLY A 128 -24.42 -12.43 5.30
CA GLY A 128 -25.09 -13.71 5.02
C GLY A 128 -24.19 -14.95 5.14
N THR A 129 -22.95 -14.83 5.57
CA THR A 129 -22.05 -15.98 5.78
C THR A 129 -22.61 -16.97 6.80
N HIS A 130 -23.22 -16.48 7.89
CA HIS A 130 -23.80 -17.32 8.94
C HIS A 130 -25.13 -16.74 9.45
N PRO A 131 -26.14 -17.57 9.80
CA PRO A 131 -27.45 -17.07 10.22
C PRO A 131 -27.46 -16.32 11.55
N GLU A 132 -26.54 -16.65 12.48
CA GLU A 132 -26.53 -16.11 13.84
C GLU A 132 -25.21 -15.41 14.23
N LYS A 133 -24.09 -15.75 13.57
CA LYS A 133 -22.74 -15.24 13.89
C LYS A 133 -22.16 -14.42 12.76
N GLY A 134 -21.11 -13.64 13.04
CA GLY A 134 -20.36 -12.88 12.05
C GLY A 134 -20.99 -11.55 11.64
N ALA A 135 -22.23 -11.28 12.00
CA ALA A 135 -22.83 -9.98 11.82
C ALA A 135 -22.32 -8.99 12.88
N PHE A 136 -22.09 -7.74 12.47
CA PHE A 136 -21.67 -6.67 13.38
C PHE A 136 -22.26 -5.33 12.93
N PHE A 137 -22.36 -4.41 13.85
CA PHE A 137 -22.77 -3.04 13.58
C PHE A 137 -21.77 -2.09 14.25
N THR A 138 -21.13 -1.26 13.45
CA THR A 138 -20.21 -0.24 13.95
C THR A 138 -20.85 1.13 13.80
N ARG A 139 -20.82 1.93 14.86
CA ARG A 139 -21.31 3.29 14.91
C ARG A 139 -20.24 4.18 15.54
N GLY A 140 -20.04 5.37 14.98
CA GLY A 140 -18.99 6.30 15.45
C GLY A 140 -17.59 5.89 15.03
N THR A 141 -16.58 6.64 15.49
CA THR A 141 -15.18 6.43 15.19
C THR A 141 -14.47 5.57 16.23
N SER A 142 -14.94 5.59 17.49
CA SER A 142 -14.38 4.80 18.60
C SER A 142 -15.24 3.57 18.86
N HIS A 143 -14.61 2.41 18.94
CA HIS A 143 -15.25 1.12 19.20
C HIS A 143 -14.26 0.14 19.84
N ASP A 144 -14.78 -0.84 20.56
CA ASP A 144 -14.03 -1.97 21.08
C ASP A 144 -13.79 -3.06 20.02
N GLU A 145 -13.15 -4.15 20.41
CA GLU A 145 -12.87 -5.31 19.55
C GLU A 145 -14.12 -6.01 19.02
N TYR A 146 -15.27 -5.80 19.65
CA TYR A 146 -16.58 -6.36 19.25
C TYR A 146 -17.44 -5.36 18.46
N ALA A 147 -16.87 -4.25 18.00
CA ALA A 147 -17.55 -3.16 17.28
C ALA A 147 -18.55 -2.37 18.12
N ARG A 148 -18.50 -2.44 19.45
CA ARG A 148 -19.37 -1.68 20.34
C ARG A 148 -18.82 -0.27 20.52
N TYR A 149 -19.64 0.74 20.38
CA TYR A 149 -19.26 2.13 20.60
C TYR A 149 -18.73 2.34 22.03
N THR A 150 -17.60 3.05 22.14
CA THR A 150 -17.02 3.46 23.42
C THR A 150 -16.19 4.75 23.25
N GLU A 151 -16.11 5.54 24.32
CA GLU A 151 -15.23 6.71 24.42
C GLU A 151 -14.13 6.47 25.47
N ASP A 152 -13.93 5.21 25.86
CA ASP A 152 -12.90 4.83 26.82
C ASP A 152 -11.50 5.04 26.23
N GLY A 153 -10.64 5.80 26.96
CA GLY A 153 -9.32 6.17 26.51
C GLY A 153 -8.35 4.99 26.39
N GLU A 154 -8.49 3.95 27.22
CA GLU A 154 -7.65 2.75 27.16
C GLU A 154 -8.00 1.91 25.93
N VAL A 155 -9.29 1.75 25.63
CA VAL A 155 -9.78 1.08 24.42
C VAL A 155 -9.33 1.80 23.15
N ASN A 156 -9.38 3.13 23.15
CA ASN A 156 -8.87 3.94 22.03
C ASN A 156 -7.36 3.74 21.83
N ALA A 157 -6.57 3.79 22.89
CA ALA A 157 -5.13 3.56 22.84
C ALA A 157 -4.78 2.16 22.33
N ALA A 158 -5.53 1.13 22.77
CA ALA A 158 -5.38 -0.24 22.27
C ALA A 158 -5.69 -0.36 20.78
N THR A 159 -6.75 0.31 20.31
CA THR A 159 -7.13 0.35 18.89
C THR A 159 -6.04 1.00 18.03
N LEU A 160 -5.50 2.15 18.46
CA LEU A 160 -4.39 2.82 17.75
C LEU A 160 -3.13 1.95 17.73
N SER A 161 -2.81 1.30 18.84
CA SER A 161 -1.67 0.38 18.93
C SER A 161 -1.81 -0.81 17.97
N ARG A 162 -3.02 -1.38 17.86
CA ARG A 162 -3.34 -2.43 16.89
C ARG A 162 -3.17 -1.92 15.45
N LEU A 163 -3.65 -0.72 15.13
CA LEU A 163 -3.47 -0.12 13.80
C LEU A 163 -1.99 0.09 13.46
N MET A 164 -1.18 0.56 14.40
CA MET A 164 0.27 0.68 14.22
C MET A 164 0.94 -0.67 13.97
N LYS A 165 0.50 -1.72 14.66
CA LYS A 165 0.97 -3.10 14.42
C LYS A 165 0.62 -3.56 13.00
N LYS A 166 -0.63 -3.31 12.53
CA LYS A 166 -1.04 -3.62 11.16
C LYS A 166 -0.08 -3.02 10.12
N PHE A 167 0.38 -1.79 10.30
CA PHE A 167 1.33 -1.18 9.37
C PHE A 167 2.74 -1.79 9.44
N ARG A 168 3.15 -2.33 10.58
CA ARG A 168 4.38 -3.14 10.65
C ARG A 168 4.24 -4.44 9.86
N THR A 169 3.12 -5.14 10.00
CA THR A 169 2.80 -6.31 9.18
C THR A 169 2.73 -5.95 7.69
N ALA A 170 2.15 -4.80 7.36
CA ALA A 170 2.08 -4.33 5.98
C ALA A 170 3.46 -4.16 5.34
N SER A 171 4.48 -3.74 6.10
CA SER A 171 5.84 -3.57 5.58
C SER A 171 6.49 -4.88 5.09
N GLU A 172 5.98 -6.03 5.51
CA GLU A 172 6.44 -7.36 5.08
C GLU A 172 5.71 -7.87 3.83
N LEU A 173 4.62 -7.20 3.42
CA LEU A 173 3.74 -7.62 2.33
C LEU A 173 3.88 -6.74 1.07
N VAL A 174 4.40 -5.53 1.23
CA VAL A 174 4.56 -4.56 0.14
C VAL A 174 5.82 -4.82 -0.67
N PRO A 175 5.91 -4.30 -1.91
CA PRO A 175 7.13 -4.42 -2.71
C PRO A 175 8.36 -3.89 -1.98
N GLU A 176 9.38 -4.72 -1.86
CA GLU A 176 10.66 -4.32 -1.27
C GLU A 176 11.40 -3.30 -2.15
N PRO A 177 12.23 -2.42 -1.56
CA PRO A 177 13.09 -1.54 -2.33
C PRO A 177 14.11 -2.34 -3.15
N ILE A 178 14.50 -1.82 -4.30
CA ILE A 178 15.62 -2.36 -5.08
C ILE A 178 16.88 -1.62 -4.66
N ILE A 179 17.88 -2.37 -4.21
CA ILE A 179 19.14 -1.81 -3.71
C ILE A 179 20.30 -2.34 -4.57
N GLU A 180 21.12 -1.42 -5.09
CA GLU A 180 22.34 -1.73 -5.83
C GLU A 180 23.51 -1.09 -5.13
N ILE A 181 24.47 -1.91 -4.67
CA ILE A 181 25.72 -1.46 -4.02
C ILE A 181 26.87 -1.61 -5.03
N ASN A 182 27.56 -0.50 -5.31
CA ASN A 182 28.58 -0.43 -6.36
C ASN A 182 30.00 -0.12 -5.85
N GLY A 183 30.21 0.09 -4.56
CA GLY A 183 31.55 0.33 -4.00
C GLY A 183 31.55 0.67 -2.51
N GLU A 184 32.76 0.69 -1.91
CA GLU A 184 32.93 1.00 -0.48
C GLU A 184 32.86 2.51 -0.18
N ASP A 185 33.26 3.35 -1.15
CA ASP A 185 33.31 4.82 -1.03
C ASP A 185 32.28 5.51 -1.96
N SER A 186 31.09 4.92 -2.09
CA SER A 186 30.06 5.43 -2.98
C SER A 186 29.16 6.46 -2.31
N CYS A 187 28.58 7.33 -3.14
CA CYS A 187 27.50 8.20 -2.74
C CYS A 187 26.17 7.50 -3.01
N GLY A 188 25.24 7.51 -2.04
CA GLY A 188 23.93 6.89 -2.20
C GLY A 188 22.91 7.82 -2.87
N VAL A 189 22.15 7.29 -3.82
CA VAL A 189 21.01 7.98 -4.46
C VAL A 189 19.73 7.22 -4.16
N ILE A 190 18.76 7.91 -3.55
CA ILE A 190 17.44 7.38 -3.27
C ILE A 190 16.44 8.02 -4.24
N PHE A 191 15.63 7.22 -4.91
CA PHE A 191 14.66 7.69 -5.91
C PHE A 191 13.42 6.80 -5.96
N TYR A 192 12.38 7.23 -6.69
CA TYR A 192 11.17 6.45 -6.95
C TYR A 192 10.51 6.85 -8.27
N GLY A 193 9.59 6.00 -8.75
CA GLY A 193 8.71 6.29 -9.89
C GLY A 193 9.47 6.53 -11.19
N SER A 194 8.94 7.40 -12.03
CA SER A 194 9.47 7.73 -13.38
C SER A 194 10.86 8.35 -13.40
N THR A 195 11.44 8.66 -12.22
CA THR A 195 12.84 9.11 -12.11
C THR A 195 13.83 7.96 -12.44
N SER A 196 13.40 6.71 -12.38
CA SER A 196 14.25 5.52 -12.52
C SER A 196 15.14 5.52 -13.77
N PRO A 197 14.65 5.70 -14.99
CA PRO A 197 15.52 5.69 -16.19
C PRO A 197 16.61 6.75 -16.15
N ALA A 198 16.28 7.96 -15.70
CA ALA A 198 17.24 9.06 -15.62
C ALA A 198 18.36 8.80 -14.59
N VAL A 199 18.02 8.14 -13.47
CA VAL A 199 19.01 7.75 -12.45
C VAL A 199 19.96 6.67 -12.98
N HIS A 200 19.43 5.68 -13.70
CA HIS A 200 20.28 4.63 -14.30
C HIS A 200 21.19 5.18 -15.39
N GLU A 201 20.70 6.07 -16.25
CA GLU A 201 21.53 6.77 -17.23
C GLU A 201 22.62 7.62 -16.56
N ALA A 202 22.27 8.36 -15.51
CA ALA A 202 23.24 9.15 -14.73
C ALA A 202 24.32 8.27 -14.10
N LYS A 203 23.94 7.08 -13.56
CA LYS A 203 24.87 6.08 -13.03
C LYS A 203 25.88 5.64 -14.09
N ASP A 204 25.41 5.33 -15.30
CA ASP A 204 26.29 4.88 -16.40
C ASP A 204 27.25 5.99 -16.82
N ILE A 205 26.80 7.24 -16.95
CA ILE A 205 27.65 8.40 -17.25
C ILE A 205 28.69 8.65 -16.14
N LEU A 206 28.33 8.49 -14.87
CA LEU A 206 29.25 8.66 -13.75
C LEU A 206 30.30 7.53 -13.71
N LYS A 207 29.91 6.32 -14.03
CA LYS A 207 30.81 5.15 -14.10
C LYS A 207 31.90 5.34 -15.17
N GLU A 208 31.59 5.98 -16.31
CA GLU A 208 32.59 6.36 -17.31
C GLU A 208 33.64 7.36 -16.78
N LYS A 209 33.29 8.09 -15.71
CA LYS A 209 34.17 9.02 -15.01
C LYS A 209 34.83 8.43 -13.76
N GLU A 210 34.75 7.11 -13.60
CA GLU A 210 35.28 6.38 -12.43
C GLU A 210 34.59 6.77 -11.10
N ILE A 211 33.37 7.32 -11.17
CA ILE A 211 32.56 7.66 -10.00
C ILE A 211 31.48 6.59 -9.81
N ASN A 212 31.55 5.88 -8.69
CA ASN A 212 30.55 4.89 -8.33
C ASN A 212 29.47 5.53 -7.47
N ILE A 213 28.21 5.14 -7.70
CA ILE A 213 27.07 5.50 -6.86
C ILE A 213 26.28 4.27 -6.47
N ASP A 214 25.81 4.23 -5.24
CA ASP A 214 24.83 3.25 -4.78
C ASP A 214 23.42 3.73 -5.07
N LEU A 215 22.52 2.82 -5.38
CA LEU A 215 21.14 3.14 -5.72
C LEU A 215 20.17 2.47 -4.76
N MET A 216 19.14 3.20 -4.36
CA MET A 216 17.97 2.67 -3.65
C MET A 216 16.71 3.18 -4.33
N GLN A 217 16.02 2.29 -5.03
CA GLN A 217 14.70 2.58 -5.59
C GLN A 217 13.64 2.24 -4.56
N ILE A 218 12.90 3.24 -4.11
CA ILE A 218 11.73 3.05 -3.23
C ILE A 218 10.55 2.60 -4.09
N ARG A 219 9.93 1.47 -3.73
CA ARG A 219 8.77 0.90 -4.44
C ARG A 219 7.49 0.96 -3.61
N SER A 220 7.62 1.18 -2.29
CA SER A 220 6.49 1.33 -1.37
C SER A 220 6.84 2.22 -0.18
N PHE A 221 5.80 2.77 0.46
CA PHE A 221 5.92 3.62 1.65
C PHE A 221 4.79 3.33 2.64
#